data_3257c6b5a96b46593b15ff2776bf593c
#
_entry.id   3257c6b5a96b46593b15ff2776bf593c
#
_cell.length_a   1.000
_cell.length_b   1.000
_cell.length_c   1.000
_cell.angle_alpha   90.00
_cell.angle_beta   90.00
_cell.angle_gamma   90.00
#
_symmetry.space_group_name_H-M   'P 1'
#
loop_
_entity.id
_entity.type
_entity.pdbx_description
1 polymer ?
#
loop_
_entity_poly.entity_id
_entity_poly.type
_entity_poly.pdbx_seq_one_letter_code
_entity_poly.pdbx_strand_id
1 'polypeptide(L)'
;MKRGSAVAWWRLGRLRGGDCVPLGEETTYIYMILTDDWFTSVSHTEGGEIVLLTVRKGLTQFFESGKLRVRVDIAWPYTAEPDGMPDEETARLIEEIEPKLRRIMEKDKLAILTGNYTGGGQKDWTFYTRHLPSFGERLNECLAPYPTLPLEIHCEEDPDWSDYHEMLALETDDSDED
;
A
#
# COMPACT_ATOMS: atom_id res chain seq x y z
N MET A 1 -1.04 -32.45 8.59
CA MET A 1 -1.03 -31.00 8.42
C MET A 1 0.17 -30.61 7.58
N LYS A 2 0.03 -30.57 6.27
CA LYS A 2 1.14 -30.23 5.36
C LYS A 2 0.99 -28.76 4.96
N ARG A 3 1.86 -27.95 5.49
CA ARG A 3 2.04 -26.58 5.08
C ARG A 3 2.60 -26.59 3.66
N GLY A 4 1.79 -26.26 2.67
CA GLY A 4 2.27 -25.89 1.36
C GLY A 4 3.03 -24.59 1.50
N SER A 5 4.33 -24.68 1.72
CA SER A 5 5.13 -23.50 1.95
C SER A 5 5.31 -22.75 0.64
N ALA A 6 5.17 -21.44 0.71
CA ALA A 6 5.53 -20.51 -0.37
C ALA A 6 6.96 -20.75 -0.89
N VAL A 7 7.81 -21.38 -0.08
CA VAL A 7 9.19 -21.79 -0.41
C VAL A 7 9.25 -22.83 -1.54
N ALA A 8 8.29 -23.76 -1.61
CA ALA A 8 8.23 -24.72 -2.71
C ALA A 8 7.95 -24.05 -4.06
N TRP A 9 7.19 -22.98 -4.02
CA TRP A 9 6.83 -22.20 -5.21
C TRP A 9 8.03 -21.51 -5.85
N TRP A 10 8.93 -20.96 -5.04
CA TRP A 10 10.17 -20.33 -5.53
C TRP A 10 11.14 -21.32 -6.19
N ARG A 11 11.12 -22.58 -5.77
CA ARG A 11 11.93 -23.63 -6.39
C ARG A 11 11.35 -24.10 -7.71
N LEU A 12 10.03 -24.13 -7.86
CA LEU A 12 9.36 -24.59 -9.07
C LEU A 12 9.50 -23.60 -10.23
N GLY A 13 9.52 -22.29 -9.96
CA GLY A 13 9.74 -21.25 -10.98
C GLY A 13 11.14 -21.22 -11.57
N ARG A 14 12.09 -21.98 -11.04
CA ARG A 14 13.47 -22.10 -11.54
C ARG A 14 13.75 -23.34 -12.35
N LEU A 15 12.85 -24.31 -12.37
CA LEU A 15 13.02 -25.53 -13.13
C LEU A 15 12.56 -25.29 -14.57
N ARG A 16 13.53 -25.02 -15.44
CA ARG A 16 13.32 -25.11 -16.88
C ARG A 16 13.00 -26.56 -17.24
N GLY A 17 11.79 -26.79 -17.75
CA GLY A 17 11.44 -27.97 -18.53
C GLY A 17 11.68 -29.28 -17.79
N GLY A 18 10.75 -29.69 -17.01
CA GLY A 18 10.69 -31.00 -16.44
C GLY A 18 9.32 -31.21 -15.86
N ASP A 19 8.69 -32.28 -16.29
CA ASP A 19 7.35 -32.67 -15.91
C ASP A 19 7.15 -32.65 -14.39
N CYS A 20 6.52 -31.59 -13.89
CA CYS A 20 5.94 -31.62 -12.56
C CYS A 20 4.69 -32.48 -12.64
N VAL A 21 4.81 -33.74 -12.31
CA VAL A 21 3.67 -34.62 -12.09
C VAL A 21 3.01 -34.19 -10.79
N PRO A 22 1.75 -33.72 -10.81
CA PRO A 22 1.04 -33.44 -9.57
C PRO A 22 0.78 -34.77 -8.88
N LEU A 23 1.35 -34.95 -7.70
CA LEU A 23 0.93 -36.00 -6.78
C LEU A 23 -0.47 -35.66 -6.30
N GLY A 24 -1.45 -36.27 -6.88
CA GLY A 24 -2.87 -36.48 -6.62
C GLY A 24 -3.50 -35.90 -5.36
N GLU A 25 -3.39 -34.60 -5.15
CA GLU A 25 -4.30 -33.79 -4.32
C GLU A 25 -4.50 -32.47 -5.05
N GLU A 26 -5.74 -32.06 -5.24
CA GLU A 26 -6.08 -30.78 -5.86
C GLU A 26 -5.47 -29.65 -5.05
N THR A 27 -4.24 -29.25 -5.42
CA THR A 27 -3.61 -28.08 -4.88
C THR A 27 -4.26 -26.88 -5.60
N THR A 28 -5.27 -26.31 -4.98
CA THR A 28 -5.82 -25.03 -5.41
C THR A 28 -4.75 -23.96 -5.26
N TYR A 29 -4.12 -23.58 -6.37
CA TYR A 29 -3.21 -22.44 -6.38
C TYR A 29 -4.02 -21.15 -6.25
N ILE A 30 -4.07 -20.61 -5.05
CA ILE A 30 -4.64 -19.27 -4.83
C ILE A 30 -3.60 -18.27 -5.31
N TYR A 31 -3.82 -17.75 -6.52
CA TYR A 31 -3.06 -16.60 -7.00
C TYR A 31 -3.53 -15.36 -6.24
N MET A 32 -2.70 -14.85 -5.36
CA MET A 32 -2.93 -13.56 -4.72
C MET A 32 -2.75 -12.46 -5.77
N ILE A 33 -3.85 -12.06 -6.39
CA ILE A 33 -3.88 -10.98 -7.37
C ILE A 33 -4.08 -9.67 -6.62
N LEU A 34 -3.17 -8.74 -6.85
CA LEU A 34 -3.30 -7.40 -6.32
C LEU A 34 -4.34 -6.64 -7.16
N THR A 35 -5.43 -6.25 -6.52
CA THR A 35 -6.50 -5.50 -7.16
C THR A 35 -6.07 -4.06 -7.44
N ASP A 36 -6.72 -3.41 -8.37
CA ASP A 36 -6.61 -1.98 -8.62
C ASP A 36 -7.98 -1.32 -8.46
N ASP A 37 -8.68 -1.73 -7.43
CA ASP A 37 -10.00 -1.24 -7.03
C ASP A 37 -9.84 -0.29 -5.83
N TRP A 38 -10.27 0.95 -5.99
CA TRP A 38 -10.10 2.02 -5.02
C TRP A 38 -11.39 2.79 -4.83
N PHE A 39 -11.62 3.30 -3.64
CA PHE A 39 -12.60 4.35 -3.43
C PHE A 39 -11.91 5.58 -2.82
N THR A 40 -12.53 6.73 -2.96
CA THR A 40 -12.07 7.98 -2.36
C THR A 40 -13.20 8.59 -1.56
N SER A 41 -12.96 8.80 -0.27
CA SER A 41 -13.82 9.61 0.60
C SER A 41 -13.30 11.05 0.63
N VAL A 42 -14.22 11.99 0.58
CA VAL A 42 -13.94 13.43 0.62
C VAL A 42 -14.51 14.00 1.91
N SER A 43 -13.66 14.62 2.69
CA SER A 43 -14.07 15.31 3.92
C SER A 43 -13.46 16.71 4.00
N HIS A 44 -13.74 17.43 5.08
CA HIS A 44 -13.19 18.75 5.32
C HIS A 44 -12.66 18.84 6.73
N THR A 45 -11.55 19.56 6.91
CA THR A 45 -11.06 19.93 8.24
C THR A 45 -12.05 20.90 8.91
N GLU A 46 -11.88 21.13 10.21
CA GLU A 46 -12.65 22.18 10.92
C GLU A 46 -12.47 23.56 10.30
N GLY A 47 -11.35 23.83 9.62
CA GLY A 47 -11.05 25.04 8.88
C GLY A 47 -11.68 25.12 7.50
N GLY A 48 -12.34 24.03 7.03
CA GLY A 48 -12.98 23.96 5.70
C GLY A 48 -12.03 23.51 4.58
N GLU A 49 -10.79 23.10 4.90
CA GLU A 49 -9.83 22.59 3.92
C GLU A 49 -10.25 21.19 3.46
N ILE A 50 -10.05 20.91 2.19
CA ILE A 50 -10.38 19.61 1.59
C ILE A 50 -9.42 18.52 2.09
N VAL A 51 -9.98 17.35 2.37
CA VAL A 51 -9.25 16.12 2.71
C VAL A 51 -9.74 14.99 1.81
N LEU A 52 -8.81 14.35 1.12
CA LEU A 52 -9.04 13.19 0.28
C LEU A 52 -8.39 11.97 0.92
N LEU A 53 -9.18 10.96 1.24
CA LEU A 53 -8.69 9.65 1.66
C LEU A 53 -9.04 8.63 0.57
N THR A 54 -8.02 8.05 -0.05
CA THR A 54 -8.19 7.01 -1.07
C THR A 54 -7.75 5.67 -0.50
N VAL A 55 -8.62 4.67 -0.54
CA VAL A 55 -8.40 3.36 0.08
C VAL A 55 -8.57 2.25 -0.96
N ARG A 56 -7.65 1.29 -0.92
CA ARG A 56 -7.66 0.13 -1.81
C ARG A 56 -8.54 -0.96 -1.27
N LYS A 57 -9.37 -1.54 -2.14
CA LYS A 57 -10.28 -2.65 -1.82
C LYS A 57 -9.69 -4.01 -2.23
N GLY A 58 -10.30 -5.08 -1.74
CA GLY A 58 -10.01 -6.44 -2.20
C GLY A 58 -8.68 -7.00 -1.71
N LEU A 59 -8.17 -6.55 -0.56
CA LEU A 59 -6.90 -7.00 0.00
C LEU A 59 -7.01 -8.14 1.02
N THR A 60 -8.19 -8.74 1.19
CA THR A 60 -8.45 -9.80 2.18
C THR A 60 -7.44 -10.94 2.14
N GLN A 61 -7.08 -11.42 0.95
CA GLN A 61 -6.11 -12.50 0.81
C GLN A 61 -4.70 -12.14 1.33
N PHE A 62 -4.33 -10.85 1.20
CA PHE A 62 -3.04 -10.37 1.69
C PHE A 62 -3.04 -10.26 3.22
N PHE A 63 -4.11 -9.73 3.79
CA PHE A 63 -4.34 -9.71 5.22
C PHE A 63 -4.32 -11.14 5.81
N GLU A 64 -5.15 -12.05 5.29
CA GLU A 64 -5.26 -13.43 5.76
C GLU A 64 -3.96 -14.22 5.61
N SER A 65 -3.06 -13.81 4.72
CA SER A 65 -1.75 -14.46 4.59
C SER A 65 -0.88 -14.33 5.84
N GLY A 66 -1.14 -13.34 6.68
CA GLY A 66 -0.37 -13.02 7.89
C GLY A 66 1.10 -12.67 7.64
N LYS A 67 1.48 -12.34 6.39
CA LYS A 67 2.87 -12.07 6.01
C LYS A 67 3.24 -10.60 6.10
N LEU A 68 2.29 -9.71 5.87
CA LEU A 68 2.46 -8.26 5.84
C LEU A 68 2.02 -7.70 7.19
N ARG A 69 2.90 -7.67 8.16
CA ARG A 69 2.58 -7.41 9.57
C ARG A 69 2.97 -6.02 10.06
N VAL A 70 3.77 -5.30 9.28
CA VAL A 70 4.28 -3.99 9.67
C VAL A 70 3.63 -2.93 8.81
N ARG A 71 2.90 -2.02 9.43
CA ARG A 71 2.40 -0.80 8.81
C ARG A 71 3.55 0.20 8.68
N VAL A 72 3.63 0.85 7.55
CA VAL A 72 4.57 1.94 7.28
C VAL A 72 3.81 3.11 6.71
N ASP A 73 3.80 4.20 7.43
CA ASP A 73 3.24 5.47 6.98
C ASP A 73 4.38 6.39 6.53
N ILE A 74 4.28 6.88 5.31
CA ILE A 74 5.21 7.87 4.75
C ILE A 74 4.44 9.18 4.66
N ALA A 75 4.74 10.12 5.55
CA ALA A 75 4.12 11.44 5.59
C ALA A 75 5.01 12.47 4.88
N TRP A 76 4.40 13.27 4.04
CA TRP A 76 5.02 14.39 3.35
C TRP A 76 4.28 15.67 3.70
N PRO A 77 4.75 16.43 4.72
CA PRO A 77 4.21 17.75 4.99
C PRO A 77 4.61 18.73 3.88
N TYR A 78 3.65 19.52 3.42
CA TYR A 78 3.86 20.54 2.39
C TYR A 78 3.19 21.86 2.80
N THR A 79 3.60 22.95 2.14
CA THR A 79 2.90 24.22 2.27
C THR A 79 1.59 24.15 1.50
N ALA A 80 0.47 24.25 2.21
CA ALA A 80 -0.85 24.11 1.61
C ALA A 80 -1.30 25.40 0.90
N GLU A 81 -2.04 25.23 -0.19
CA GLU A 81 -2.90 26.25 -0.76
C GLU A 81 -4.11 26.51 0.18
N PRO A 82 -4.89 27.57 -0.01
CA PRO A 82 -6.01 27.91 0.88
C PRO A 82 -7.07 26.81 1.04
N ASP A 83 -7.15 25.89 0.13
CA ASP A 83 -8.06 24.73 0.16
C ASP A 83 -7.46 23.50 0.84
N GLY A 84 -6.23 23.60 1.33
CA GLY A 84 -5.50 22.51 1.99
C GLY A 84 -4.70 21.62 1.05
N MET A 85 -4.80 21.83 -0.27
CA MET A 85 -4.12 21.04 -1.28
C MET A 85 -2.67 21.48 -1.50
N PRO A 86 -1.81 20.61 -2.07
CA PRO A 86 -0.44 21.00 -2.43
C PRO A 86 -0.43 22.00 -3.58
N ASP A 87 0.60 22.85 -3.60
CA ASP A 87 0.85 23.70 -4.76
C ASP A 87 1.18 22.86 -6.01
N GLU A 88 1.19 23.52 -7.18
CA GLU A 88 1.37 22.85 -8.47
C GLU A 88 2.71 22.07 -8.57
N GLU A 89 3.80 22.58 -7.98
CA GLU A 89 5.10 21.92 -8.00
C GLU A 89 5.08 20.65 -7.12
N THR A 90 4.55 20.76 -5.92
CA THR A 90 4.40 19.63 -5.01
C THR A 90 3.45 18.59 -5.57
N ALA A 91 2.31 18.98 -6.11
CA ALA A 91 1.33 18.09 -6.73
C ALA A 91 1.97 17.28 -7.87
N ARG A 92 2.73 17.93 -8.75
CA ARG A 92 3.44 17.27 -9.84
C ARG A 92 4.46 16.24 -9.33
N LEU A 93 5.20 16.55 -8.27
CA LEU A 93 6.14 15.60 -7.67
C LEU A 93 5.42 14.40 -7.07
N ILE A 94 4.29 14.62 -6.40
CA ILE A 94 3.45 13.54 -5.84
C ILE A 94 2.97 12.62 -6.98
N GLU A 95 2.42 13.19 -8.04
CA GLU A 95 1.92 12.44 -9.20
C GLU A 95 3.02 11.63 -9.90
N GLU A 96 4.25 12.12 -9.88
CA GLU A 96 5.40 11.41 -10.46
C GLU A 96 5.92 10.30 -9.53
N ILE A 97 6.02 10.57 -8.23
CA ILE A 97 6.61 9.67 -7.25
C ILE A 97 5.68 8.52 -6.88
N GLU A 98 4.40 8.78 -6.65
CA GLU A 98 3.44 7.78 -6.15
C GLU A 98 3.38 6.50 -7.02
N PRO A 99 3.23 6.56 -8.35
CA PRO A 99 3.21 5.35 -9.18
C PRO A 99 4.53 4.59 -9.17
N LYS A 100 5.67 5.30 -9.07
CA LYS A 100 6.99 4.68 -8.99
C LYS A 100 7.18 3.99 -7.66
N LEU A 101 6.82 4.67 -6.56
CA LEU A 101 6.88 4.16 -5.21
C LEU A 101 6.03 2.91 -5.08
N ARG A 102 4.77 2.97 -5.50
CA ARG A 102 3.86 1.83 -5.52
C ARG A 102 4.45 0.64 -6.28
N ARG A 103 4.92 0.86 -7.51
CA ARG A 103 5.45 -0.20 -8.36
C ARG A 103 6.69 -0.88 -7.74
N ILE A 104 7.61 -0.12 -7.16
CA ILE A 104 8.85 -0.67 -6.59
C ILE A 104 8.57 -1.42 -5.29
N MET A 105 7.63 -0.94 -4.48
CA MET A 105 7.24 -1.57 -3.22
C MET A 105 6.42 -2.84 -3.44
N GLU A 106 5.51 -2.84 -4.39
CA GLU A 106 4.63 -3.99 -4.69
C GLU A 106 5.33 -5.09 -5.48
N LYS A 107 6.51 -4.80 -6.05
CA LYS A 107 7.34 -5.82 -6.67
C LYS A 107 7.63 -6.95 -5.68
N ASP A 108 7.41 -8.19 -6.11
CA ASP A 108 7.56 -9.40 -5.28
C ASP A 108 6.68 -9.37 -4.00
N LYS A 109 5.67 -8.53 -3.94
CA LYS A 109 4.79 -8.37 -2.78
C LYS A 109 5.59 -8.08 -1.50
N LEU A 110 6.62 -7.25 -1.62
CA LEU A 110 7.37 -6.80 -0.46
C LEU A 110 6.49 -5.96 0.46
N ALA A 111 5.78 -5.02 -0.12
CA ALA A 111 4.81 -4.20 0.57
C ALA A 111 3.63 -3.90 -0.36
N ILE A 112 2.49 -3.52 0.21
CA ILE A 112 1.28 -3.18 -0.52
C ILE A 112 0.82 -1.82 -0.06
N LEU A 113 0.55 -0.91 -1.02
CA LEU A 113 -0.11 0.36 -0.75
C LEU A 113 -1.59 0.09 -0.48
N THR A 114 -2.05 0.40 0.72
CA THR A 114 -3.42 0.17 1.16
C THR A 114 -4.28 1.42 1.11
N GLY A 115 -3.66 2.57 1.31
CA GLY A 115 -4.35 3.85 1.28
C GLY A 115 -3.40 5.03 1.13
N ASN A 116 -3.97 6.16 0.78
CA ASN A 116 -3.27 7.43 0.80
C ASN A 116 -4.21 8.56 1.21
N TYR A 117 -3.64 9.55 1.85
CA TYR A 117 -4.30 10.75 2.33
C TYR A 117 -3.69 11.97 1.65
N THR A 118 -4.52 12.96 1.31
CA THR A 118 -4.06 14.25 0.78
C THR A 118 -4.97 15.35 1.30
N GLY A 119 -4.43 16.35 1.94
CA GLY A 119 -5.18 17.50 2.43
C GLY A 119 -4.57 18.11 3.68
N GLY A 120 -5.03 19.29 4.06
CA GLY A 120 -4.59 19.96 5.27
C GLY A 120 -3.06 20.17 5.38
N GLY A 121 -2.37 20.29 4.24
CA GLY A 121 -0.91 20.47 4.21
C GLY A 121 -0.10 19.18 4.33
N GLN A 122 -0.71 18.01 4.10
CA GLN A 122 -0.04 16.72 4.23
C GLN A 122 -0.46 15.74 3.16
N LYS A 123 0.50 14.95 2.68
CA LYS A 123 0.30 13.75 1.88
C LYS A 123 0.86 12.56 2.63
N ASP A 124 0.05 11.52 2.79
CA ASP A 124 0.48 10.26 3.40
C ASP A 124 0.28 9.10 2.44
N TRP A 125 1.19 8.13 2.51
CA TRP A 125 1.05 6.82 1.90
C TRP A 125 1.16 5.75 2.98
N THR A 126 0.14 4.90 3.09
CA THR A 126 0.11 3.80 4.04
C THR A 126 0.39 2.47 3.34
N PHE A 127 1.46 1.81 3.76
CA PHE A 127 1.87 0.50 3.27
C PHE A 127 1.82 -0.54 4.39
N TYR A 128 1.59 -1.79 4.00
CA TYR A 128 1.90 -2.94 4.85
C TYR A 128 3.03 -3.73 4.22
N THR A 129 4.09 -4.00 5.00
CA THR A 129 5.29 -4.69 4.53
C THR A 129 5.58 -5.96 5.31
N ARG A 130 6.24 -6.90 4.65
CA ARG A 130 6.75 -8.13 5.27
C ARG A 130 8.18 -8.02 5.77
N HIS A 131 8.94 -7.00 5.31
CA HIS A 131 10.33 -6.83 5.67
C HIS A 131 10.76 -5.37 5.60
N LEU A 132 10.85 -4.75 6.77
CA LEU A 132 11.11 -3.33 6.92
C LEU A 132 12.47 -2.88 6.36
N PRO A 133 13.60 -3.61 6.56
CA PRO A 133 14.87 -3.21 5.97
C PRO A 133 14.84 -3.09 4.44
N SER A 134 14.28 -4.09 3.76
CA SER A 134 14.14 -4.06 2.29
C SER A 134 13.19 -2.97 1.81
N PHE A 135 12.17 -2.62 2.62
CA PHE A 135 11.30 -1.49 2.35
C PHE A 135 12.11 -0.19 2.32
N GLY A 136 12.94 0.04 3.36
CA GLY A 136 13.81 1.22 3.46
C GLY A 136 14.80 1.31 2.30
N GLU A 137 15.42 0.21 1.89
CA GLU A 137 16.33 0.16 0.72
C GLU A 137 15.61 0.60 -0.56
N ARG A 138 14.43 0.03 -0.83
CA ARG A 138 13.63 0.37 -2.02
C ARG A 138 13.10 1.81 -1.99
N LEU A 139 12.74 2.32 -0.80
CA LEU A 139 12.36 3.72 -0.65
C LEU A 139 13.51 4.64 -1.04
N ASN A 140 14.70 4.39 -0.53
CA ASN A 140 15.89 5.17 -0.86
C ASN A 140 16.23 5.10 -2.36
N GLU A 141 16.16 3.93 -2.98
CA GLU A 141 16.35 3.77 -4.42
C GLU A 141 15.33 4.57 -5.24
N CYS A 142 14.05 4.51 -4.84
CA CYS A 142 12.97 5.23 -5.50
C CYS A 142 13.17 6.74 -5.45
N LEU A 143 13.63 7.25 -4.31
CA LEU A 143 13.75 8.68 -4.06
C LEU A 143 15.10 9.28 -4.48
N ALA A 144 16.09 8.45 -4.76
CA ALA A 144 17.45 8.91 -5.12
C ALA A 144 17.52 9.95 -6.27
N PRO A 145 16.65 9.88 -7.31
CA PRO A 145 16.65 10.87 -8.39
C PRO A 145 16.06 12.23 -8.03
N TYR A 146 15.36 12.31 -6.87
CA TYR A 146 14.62 13.49 -6.46
C TYR A 146 15.44 14.36 -5.49
N PRO A 147 15.10 15.66 -5.34
CA PRO A 147 15.62 16.46 -4.24
C PRO A 147 15.29 15.83 -2.88
N THR A 148 16.01 16.23 -1.84
CA THR A 148 15.65 15.81 -0.47
C THR A 148 14.25 16.28 -0.13
N LEU A 149 13.36 15.33 0.11
CA LEU A 149 11.97 15.58 0.50
C LEU A 149 11.85 15.55 2.02
N PRO A 150 10.99 16.37 2.62
CA PRO A 150 10.78 16.45 4.07
C PRO A 150 9.90 15.29 4.57
N LEU A 151 10.24 14.06 4.22
CA LEU A 151 9.44 12.89 4.57
C LEU A 151 9.63 12.49 6.04
N GLU A 152 8.53 12.17 6.68
CA GLU A 152 8.47 11.54 8.00
C GLU A 152 8.00 10.10 7.82
N ILE A 153 8.69 9.14 8.45
CA ILE A 153 8.37 7.73 8.30
C ILE A 153 8.02 7.16 9.67
N HIS A 154 6.82 6.65 9.80
CA HIS A 154 6.35 5.94 10.97
C HIS A 154 6.17 4.46 10.66
N CYS A 155 6.60 3.58 11.58
CA CYS A 155 6.48 2.14 11.43
C CYS A 155 5.87 1.54 12.70
N GLU A 156 4.89 0.68 12.53
CA GLU A 156 4.20 0.02 13.63
C GLU A 156 3.86 -1.43 13.27
N GLU A 157 3.95 -2.33 14.24
CA GLU A 157 3.40 -3.68 14.07
C GLU A 157 1.87 -3.61 14.14
N ASP A 158 1.22 -3.93 13.03
CA ASP A 158 -0.24 -4.03 12.91
C ASP A 158 -0.60 -5.33 12.17
N PRO A 159 -0.43 -6.49 12.83
CA PRO A 159 -0.68 -7.80 12.22
C PRO A 159 -2.14 -8.04 11.86
N ASP A 160 -3.06 -7.32 12.49
CA ASP A 160 -4.50 -7.41 12.29
C ASP A 160 -5.02 -6.39 11.26
N TRP A 161 -4.13 -5.56 10.71
CA TRP A 161 -4.47 -4.51 9.75
C TRP A 161 -5.59 -3.58 10.25
N SER A 162 -5.53 -3.23 11.53
CA SER A 162 -6.56 -2.45 12.22
C SER A 162 -6.79 -1.11 11.52
N ASP A 163 -5.71 -0.41 11.18
CA ASP A 163 -5.75 0.87 10.48
C ASP A 163 -6.40 0.76 9.08
N TYR A 164 -6.05 -0.28 8.33
CA TYR A 164 -6.67 -0.54 7.03
C TYR A 164 -8.17 -0.80 7.13
N HIS A 165 -8.60 -1.58 8.13
CA HIS A 165 -10.02 -1.87 8.33
C HIS A 165 -10.80 -0.64 8.77
N GLU A 166 -10.20 0.24 9.56
CA GLU A 166 -10.80 1.54 9.92
C GLU A 166 -10.98 2.44 8.68
N MET A 167 -9.95 2.55 7.83
CA MET A 167 -10.06 3.29 6.58
C MET A 167 -11.12 2.70 5.64
N LEU A 168 -11.19 1.36 5.54
CA LEU A 168 -12.13 0.68 4.67
C LEU A 168 -13.59 0.88 5.12
N ALA A 169 -13.84 1.03 6.41
CA ALA A 169 -15.17 1.26 6.96
C ALA A 169 -15.78 2.60 6.50
N LEU A 170 -14.97 3.57 6.09
CA LEU A 170 -15.46 4.87 5.62
C LEU A 170 -16.21 4.79 4.28
N GLU A 171 -16.04 3.71 3.50
CA GLU A 171 -16.83 3.48 2.27
C GLU A 171 -18.33 3.36 2.57
N THR A 172 -18.69 2.82 3.74
CA THR A 172 -20.08 2.56 4.08
C THR A 172 -20.82 3.79 4.59
N ASP A 173 -20.11 4.75 5.15
CA ASP A 173 -20.72 5.96 5.70
C ASP A 173 -21.15 6.95 4.59
N ASP A 174 -20.43 6.98 3.47
CA ASP A 174 -20.76 7.84 2.31
C ASP A 174 -21.97 7.34 1.50
N SER A 175 -22.43 6.10 1.72
CA SER A 175 -23.59 5.51 0.99
C SER A 175 -24.96 5.74 1.64
N ASP A 176 -24.98 6.26 2.86
CA ASP A 176 -26.23 6.46 3.63
C ASP A 176 -26.75 7.92 3.64
N GLU A 177 -26.13 8.83 2.88
CA GLU A 177 -26.56 10.23 2.73
C GLU A 177 -27.32 10.54 1.41
N ASP A 178 -28.18 9.62 0.92
CA ASP A 178 -29.13 9.90 -0.17
C ASP A 178 -30.58 9.91 0.34
#